data_285cafbcf44b5c7c9612dca6d6c87d26
#
_entry.id   285cafbcf44b5c7c9612dca6d6c87d26
#
_cell.length_a   1.000
_cell.length_b   1.000
_cell.length_c   1.000
_cell.angle_alpha   90.00
_cell.angle_beta   90.00
_cell.angle_gamma   90.00
#
_symmetry.space_group_name_H-M   'P 1'
#
loop_
_entity.id
_entity.type
_entity.pdbx_description
1 polymer ?
#
loop_
_entity_poly.entity_id
_entity_poly.type
_entity_poly.pdbx_seq_one_letter_code
_entity_poly.pdbx_strand_id
1 'polypeptide(L)'
;MPKVVDLPILPIDTGRYGSAEMRMIFEEESRLQKILSVESAVAYAHAMVGTIPKSAAEEIRRKASVEFVKLERCKQIDAEIGHDLMAIVRALTEVCESDAARYVHYGLTSYDVEDTATSLQFKEALEIVERDLVELEDVLLGLVQKHRDTVMPGRTHGQHMGVITLGFKFAVWLREIARHLARLDEIRERALVGKIMGAVGTGAGLGEKALKIQKIALEKVGLKPADMVTQIIQRDIHAEVISFLALVASSLDKFALEVRNLQRTEIQELMEPFRSEKQVGSSAMPAKRNPVVSERISSLAKLMRSMIVPALENVPLWHERDLTNSANERFIFPMSFIIIDEMLKGMNRVLKGLDVFPENMKRNLELTKGLIMSERVVNKLVEKGVGRQDAHELVRKCSMKALQKKMDFKTGLIGDEEIASKLSVNEIDECLDYSTYLGVTQRLIDNALKLTREERKR
;
A
#
# COMPACT_ATOMS: atom_id res chain seq x y z
N MET A 1 -32.40 -9.35 -30.65
CA MET A 1 -31.25 -9.81 -29.87
C MET A 1 -31.53 -9.49 -28.41
N PRO A 2 -31.26 -10.38 -27.44
CA PRO A 2 -31.38 -9.99 -26.04
C PRO A 2 -30.47 -8.79 -25.80
N LYS A 3 -30.94 -7.78 -25.07
CA LYS A 3 -30.06 -6.67 -24.61
C LYS A 3 -28.91 -7.32 -23.90
N VAL A 4 -27.68 -7.11 -24.39
CA VAL A 4 -26.46 -7.43 -23.63
C VAL A 4 -26.54 -6.54 -22.42
N VAL A 5 -26.96 -7.08 -21.29
CA VAL A 5 -26.89 -6.42 -20.01
C VAL A 5 -25.42 -6.53 -19.61
N ASP A 6 -24.75 -5.41 -19.37
CA ASP A 6 -23.40 -5.40 -18.78
C ASP A 6 -23.50 -6.05 -17.39
N LEU A 7 -23.24 -7.37 -17.36
CA LEU A 7 -23.28 -8.13 -16.12
C LEU A 7 -21.92 -8.01 -15.42
N PRO A 8 -21.90 -7.55 -14.16
CA PRO A 8 -20.68 -7.50 -13.41
C PRO A 8 -20.13 -8.91 -13.18
N ILE A 9 -18.89 -9.18 -13.57
CA ILE A 9 -18.23 -10.49 -13.49
C ILE A 9 -17.24 -10.52 -12.34
N LEU A 10 -16.45 -9.48 -12.19
CA LEU A 10 -15.41 -9.40 -11.17
C LEU A 10 -15.94 -8.84 -9.84
N PRO A 11 -15.38 -9.24 -8.69
CA PRO A 11 -15.78 -8.69 -7.39
C PRO A 11 -15.60 -7.16 -7.27
N ILE A 12 -14.73 -6.56 -8.07
CA ILE A 12 -14.57 -5.11 -8.15
C ILE A 12 -15.77 -4.45 -8.83
N ASP A 13 -16.35 -5.09 -9.86
CA ASP A 13 -17.52 -4.58 -10.59
C ASP A 13 -18.77 -4.59 -9.71
N THR A 14 -18.90 -5.59 -8.83
CA THR A 14 -20.03 -5.70 -7.89
C THR A 14 -19.91 -4.74 -6.70
N GLY A 15 -18.81 -4.03 -6.57
CA GLY A 15 -18.53 -3.19 -5.41
C GLY A 15 -18.19 -3.96 -4.12
N ARG A 16 -17.88 -5.26 -4.24
CA ARG A 16 -17.47 -6.07 -3.08
C ARG A 16 -16.12 -5.64 -2.50
N TYR A 17 -15.20 -5.17 -3.34
CA TYR A 17 -13.87 -4.70 -2.94
C TYR A 17 -13.62 -3.31 -3.49
N GLY A 18 -12.86 -2.53 -2.73
CA GLY A 18 -12.53 -1.15 -3.00
C GLY A 18 -13.66 -0.17 -2.68
N SER A 19 -13.30 1.03 -2.29
CA SER A 19 -14.26 2.10 -2.03
C SER A 19 -14.92 2.59 -3.31
N ALA A 20 -16.11 3.17 -3.19
CA ALA A 20 -16.78 3.82 -4.31
C ALA A 20 -15.91 4.94 -4.89
N GLU A 21 -15.22 5.71 -4.04
CA GLU A 21 -14.33 6.80 -4.43
C GLU A 21 -13.20 6.31 -5.34
N MET A 22 -12.48 5.24 -4.95
CA MET A 22 -11.41 4.67 -5.77
C MET A 22 -11.93 4.07 -7.08
N ARG A 23 -13.08 3.37 -7.05
CA ARG A 23 -13.68 2.79 -8.26
C ARG A 23 -14.11 3.86 -9.26
N MET A 24 -14.68 4.98 -8.79
CA MET A 24 -15.09 6.11 -9.64
C MET A 24 -13.95 6.71 -10.45
N ILE A 25 -12.70 6.65 -9.97
CA ILE A 25 -11.53 7.15 -10.71
C ILE A 25 -11.31 6.35 -12.01
N PHE A 26 -11.56 5.03 -11.96
CA PHE A 26 -11.31 4.11 -13.07
C PHE A 26 -12.57 3.72 -13.85
N GLU A 27 -13.70 4.29 -13.51
CA GLU A 27 -14.96 4.09 -14.22
C GLU A 27 -14.89 4.74 -15.61
N GLU A 28 -15.61 4.18 -16.59
CA GLU A 28 -15.49 4.55 -18.00
C GLU A 28 -15.82 6.02 -18.29
N GLU A 29 -16.87 6.60 -17.67
CA GLU A 29 -17.20 8.02 -17.86
C GLU A 29 -16.16 8.95 -17.22
N SER A 30 -15.61 8.56 -16.08
CA SER A 30 -14.53 9.29 -15.42
C SER A 30 -13.26 9.29 -16.29
N ARG A 31 -12.91 8.15 -16.88
CA ARG A 31 -11.81 8.05 -17.84
C ARG A 31 -12.09 8.91 -19.09
N LEU A 32 -13.31 8.83 -19.66
CA LEU A 32 -13.72 9.67 -20.78
C LEU A 32 -13.56 11.15 -20.44
N GLN A 33 -14.01 11.60 -19.26
CA GLN A 33 -13.84 13.00 -18.85
C GLN A 33 -12.38 13.42 -18.78
N LYS A 34 -11.46 12.55 -18.31
CA LYS A 34 -10.01 12.87 -18.27
C LYS A 34 -9.44 13.00 -19.67
N ILE A 35 -9.82 12.12 -20.60
CA ILE A 35 -9.43 12.20 -22.01
C ILE A 35 -9.91 13.56 -22.62
N LEU A 36 -11.17 13.91 -22.42
CA LEU A 36 -11.74 15.17 -22.88
C LEU A 36 -11.05 16.39 -22.25
N SER A 37 -10.64 16.29 -21.00
CA SER A 37 -9.90 17.35 -20.31
C SER A 37 -8.50 17.57 -20.94
N VAL A 38 -7.84 16.50 -21.36
CA VAL A 38 -6.55 16.61 -22.08
C VAL A 38 -6.75 17.25 -23.47
N GLU A 39 -7.75 16.81 -24.24
CA GLU A 39 -8.09 17.41 -25.53
C GLU A 39 -8.35 18.92 -25.41
N SER A 40 -9.14 19.31 -24.41
CA SER A 40 -9.43 20.71 -24.08
C SER A 40 -8.16 21.49 -23.70
N ALA A 41 -7.27 20.90 -22.92
CA ALA A 41 -6.04 21.55 -22.49
C ALA A 41 -5.07 21.78 -23.66
N VAL A 42 -5.02 20.82 -24.59
CA VAL A 42 -4.20 20.97 -25.82
C VAL A 42 -4.77 22.03 -26.73
N ALA A 43 -6.09 22.06 -26.97
CA ALA A 43 -6.72 23.13 -27.74
C ALA A 43 -6.44 24.51 -27.12
N TYR A 44 -6.55 24.63 -25.80
CA TYR A 44 -6.17 25.85 -25.08
C TYR A 44 -4.70 26.23 -25.32
N ALA A 45 -3.77 25.28 -25.22
CA ALA A 45 -2.35 25.52 -25.43
C ALA A 45 -2.06 26.01 -26.88
N HIS A 46 -2.69 25.41 -27.87
CA HIS A 46 -2.62 25.84 -29.25
C HIS A 46 -3.11 27.29 -29.43
N ALA A 47 -4.22 27.67 -28.83
CA ALA A 47 -4.70 29.05 -28.89
C ALA A 47 -3.76 30.03 -28.20
N MET A 48 -3.15 29.65 -27.08
CA MET A 48 -2.16 30.49 -26.37
C MET A 48 -0.89 30.74 -27.15
N VAL A 49 -0.50 29.81 -28.01
CA VAL A 49 0.64 30.00 -28.92
C VAL A 49 0.23 30.53 -30.31
N GLY A 50 -1.06 30.76 -30.54
CA GLY A 50 -1.59 31.36 -31.78
C GLY A 50 -1.61 30.42 -32.98
N THR A 51 -1.70 29.09 -32.79
CA THR A 51 -1.81 28.10 -33.87
C THR A 51 -3.25 27.76 -34.24
N ILE A 52 -4.19 28.05 -33.35
CA ILE A 52 -5.63 27.98 -33.61
C ILE A 52 -6.33 29.24 -33.10
N PRO A 53 -7.53 29.58 -33.59
CA PRO A 53 -8.34 30.69 -33.06
C PRO A 53 -8.73 30.43 -31.58
N LYS A 54 -8.74 31.50 -30.78
CA LYS A 54 -9.20 31.41 -29.36
C LYS A 54 -10.65 30.93 -29.25
N SER A 55 -11.52 31.39 -30.16
CA SER A 55 -12.93 30.97 -30.24
C SER A 55 -13.09 29.46 -30.42
N ALA A 56 -12.27 28.84 -31.24
CA ALA A 56 -12.24 27.41 -31.46
C ALA A 56 -11.84 26.65 -30.19
N ALA A 57 -10.78 27.10 -29.49
CA ALA A 57 -10.35 26.52 -28.22
C ALA A 57 -11.40 26.65 -27.14
N GLU A 58 -12.09 27.78 -27.03
CA GLU A 58 -13.17 28.01 -26.06
C GLU A 58 -14.36 27.10 -26.32
N GLU A 59 -14.71 26.87 -27.59
CA GLU A 59 -15.76 25.95 -27.97
C GLU A 59 -15.40 24.49 -27.63
N ILE A 60 -14.19 24.03 -28.02
CA ILE A 60 -13.70 22.68 -27.66
C ILE A 60 -13.76 22.53 -26.13
N ARG A 61 -13.26 23.52 -25.36
CA ARG A 61 -13.31 23.51 -23.90
C ARG A 61 -14.74 23.35 -23.34
N ARG A 62 -15.71 24.04 -23.91
CA ARG A 62 -17.10 23.98 -23.51
C ARG A 62 -17.73 22.62 -23.82
N LYS A 63 -17.38 22.02 -24.95
CA LYS A 63 -17.93 20.77 -25.46
C LYS A 63 -17.21 19.52 -24.96
N ALA A 64 -15.96 19.61 -24.49
CA ALA A 64 -15.15 18.51 -23.98
C ALA A 64 -15.57 18.08 -22.57
N SER A 65 -16.78 17.56 -22.45
CA SER A 65 -17.40 17.10 -21.21
C SER A 65 -18.35 15.94 -21.49
N VAL A 66 -18.47 15.03 -20.53
CA VAL A 66 -19.44 13.90 -20.60
C VAL A 66 -20.90 14.36 -20.67
N GLU A 67 -21.17 15.64 -20.39
CA GLU A 67 -22.48 16.24 -20.61
C GLU A 67 -22.82 16.30 -22.11
N PHE A 68 -21.84 16.56 -22.97
CA PHE A 68 -22.00 16.67 -24.43
C PHE A 68 -21.54 15.39 -25.14
N VAL A 69 -20.37 14.87 -24.80
CA VAL A 69 -19.79 13.65 -25.38
C VAL A 69 -20.26 12.44 -24.60
N LYS A 70 -21.22 11.70 -25.16
CA LYS A 70 -21.84 10.55 -24.47
C LYS A 70 -21.02 9.28 -24.68
N LEU A 71 -20.80 8.52 -23.60
CA LEU A 71 -20.07 7.26 -23.64
C LEU A 71 -20.70 6.26 -24.63
N GLU A 72 -22.04 6.17 -24.66
CA GLU A 72 -22.77 5.31 -25.62
C GLU A 72 -22.46 5.69 -27.06
N ARG A 73 -22.34 7.00 -27.37
CA ARG A 73 -21.96 7.44 -28.71
C ARG A 73 -20.54 7.04 -29.06
N CYS A 74 -19.62 7.18 -28.13
CA CYS A 74 -18.24 6.71 -28.31
C CYS A 74 -18.20 5.20 -28.59
N LYS A 75 -18.92 4.39 -27.82
CA LYS A 75 -19.02 2.93 -28.02
C LYS A 75 -19.64 2.55 -29.39
N GLN A 76 -20.63 3.29 -29.86
CA GLN A 76 -21.19 3.07 -31.20
C GLN A 76 -20.14 3.33 -32.29
N ILE A 77 -19.44 4.46 -32.21
CA ILE A 77 -18.40 4.81 -33.18
C ILE A 77 -17.25 3.79 -33.13
N ASP A 78 -16.81 3.40 -31.92
CA ASP A 78 -15.76 2.39 -31.76
C ASP A 78 -16.12 1.05 -32.40
N ALA A 79 -17.37 0.60 -32.27
CA ALA A 79 -17.88 -0.61 -32.92
C ALA A 79 -17.83 -0.52 -34.45
N GLU A 80 -17.88 0.69 -35.01
CA GLU A 80 -17.81 0.92 -36.47
C GLU A 80 -16.36 0.97 -36.99
N ILE A 81 -15.43 1.58 -36.22
CA ILE A 81 -14.08 1.89 -36.69
C ILE A 81 -12.98 1.05 -36.05
N GLY A 82 -13.27 0.36 -34.93
CA GLY A 82 -12.30 -0.46 -34.20
C GLY A 82 -11.15 0.32 -33.57
N HIS A 83 -11.40 1.56 -33.08
CA HIS A 83 -10.38 2.41 -32.46
C HIS A 83 -10.99 3.33 -31.42
N ASP A 84 -10.85 2.95 -30.15
CA ASP A 84 -11.49 3.57 -28.99
C ASP A 84 -11.21 5.08 -28.86
N LEU A 85 -9.94 5.51 -28.89
CA LEU A 85 -9.65 6.95 -28.77
C LEU A 85 -10.18 7.73 -29.97
N MET A 86 -10.03 7.24 -31.21
CA MET A 86 -10.57 7.92 -32.38
C MET A 86 -12.08 8.01 -32.35
N ALA A 87 -12.78 7.07 -31.70
CA ALA A 87 -14.19 7.16 -31.45
C ALA A 87 -14.54 8.35 -30.53
N ILE A 88 -13.77 8.58 -29.49
CA ILE A 88 -13.93 9.72 -28.58
C ILE A 88 -13.66 11.05 -29.34
N VAL A 89 -12.58 11.10 -30.11
CA VAL A 89 -12.23 12.27 -30.95
C VAL A 89 -13.36 12.61 -31.92
N ARG A 90 -13.94 11.59 -32.59
CA ARG A 90 -15.10 11.78 -33.49
C ARG A 90 -16.34 12.27 -32.75
N ALA A 91 -16.65 11.67 -31.60
CA ALA A 91 -17.78 12.08 -30.79
C ALA A 91 -17.64 13.52 -30.28
N LEU A 92 -16.45 13.96 -29.90
CA LEU A 92 -16.16 15.37 -29.56
C LEU A 92 -16.31 16.27 -30.79
N THR A 93 -15.83 15.83 -31.95
CA THR A 93 -15.95 16.57 -33.23
C THR A 93 -17.42 16.75 -33.62
N GLU A 94 -18.27 15.73 -33.45
CA GLU A 94 -19.70 15.78 -33.76
C GLU A 94 -20.46 16.85 -32.94
N VAL A 95 -20.05 17.12 -31.72
CA VAL A 95 -20.70 18.11 -30.85
C VAL A 95 -20.13 19.52 -30.95
N CYS A 96 -18.97 19.67 -31.62
CA CYS A 96 -18.39 20.98 -31.93
C CYS A 96 -19.07 21.58 -33.17
N GLU A 97 -19.36 22.87 -33.12
CA GLU A 97 -19.94 23.63 -34.21
C GLU A 97 -18.87 24.28 -35.07
N SER A 98 -19.18 24.53 -36.36
CA SER A 98 -18.36 25.34 -37.27
C SER A 98 -16.86 24.94 -37.38
N ASP A 99 -15.99 25.95 -37.27
CA ASP A 99 -14.54 25.80 -37.46
C ASP A 99 -13.82 25.08 -36.30
N ALA A 100 -14.40 24.98 -35.14
CA ALA A 100 -13.78 24.36 -33.98
C ALA A 100 -13.52 22.85 -34.19
N ALA A 101 -14.45 22.18 -34.84
CA ALA A 101 -14.38 20.74 -35.16
C ALA A 101 -13.07 20.33 -35.85
N ARG A 102 -12.51 21.19 -36.73
CA ARG A 102 -11.26 20.91 -37.44
C ARG A 102 -9.99 20.92 -36.58
N TYR A 103 -10.07 21.43 -35.36
CA TYR A 103 -8.96 21.56 -34.44
C TYR A 103 -8.98 20.56 -33.29
N VAL A 104 -10.01 19.70 -33.21
CA VAL A 104 -10.02 18.58 -32.26
C VAL A 104 -8.88 17.63 -32.60
N HIS A 105 -8.10 17.22 -31.61
CA HIS A 105 -6.95 16.30 -31.73
C HIS A 105 -5.81 16.82 -32.64
N TYR A 106 -5.71 18.13 -32.83
CA TYR A 106 -4.76 18.72 -33.76
C TYR A 106 -3.30 18.51 -33.31
N GLY A 107 -2.51 17.83 -34.17
CA GLY A 107 -1.09 17.54 -33.94
C GLY A 107 -0.79 16.43 -32.95
N LEU A 108 -1.82 15.73 -32.43
CA LEU A 108 -1.70 14.70 -31.42
C LEU A 108 -1.61 13.28 -32.01
N THR A 109 -1.20 12.37 -31.16
CA THR A 109 -1.42 10.92 -31.30
C THR A 109 -2.24 10.41 -30.12
N SER A 110 -2.84 9.24 -30.25
CA SER A 110 -3.69 8.64 -29.21
C SER A 110 -3.06 8.64 -27.83
N TYR A 111 -1.79 8.30 -27.75
CA TYR A 111 -1.08 8.18 -26.47
C TYR A 111 -0.56 9.51 -25.88
N ASP A 112 -0.68 10.62 -26.59
CA ASP A 112 -0.58 11.93 -25.96
C ASP A 112 -1.74 12.14 -24.99
N VAL A 113 -2.91 11.62 -25.34
CA VAL A 113 -4.12 11.78 -24.56
C VAL A 113 -4.30 10.65 -23.56
N GLU A 114 -4.12 9.39 -23.97
CA GLU A 114 -4.34 8.23 -23.10
C GLU A 114 -3.36 8.15 -21.95
N ASP A 115 -2.06 8.31 -22.18
CA ASP A 115 -1.06 8.28 -21.11
C ASP A 115 -1.24 9.46 -20.15
N THR A 116 -1.52 10.65 -20.68
CA THR A 116 -1.77 11.83 -19.85
C THR A 116 -3.05 11.66 -19.01
N ALA A 117 -4.12 11.08 -19.58
CA ALA A 117 -5.34 10.74 -18.82
C ALA A 117 -5.08 9.67 -17.75
N THR A 118 -4.24 8.67 -18.05
CA THR A 118 -3.81 7.66 -17.08
C THR A 118 -3.04 8.30 -15.91
N SER A 119 -2.15 9.24 -16.18
CA SER A 119 -1.43 9.99 -15.15
C SER A 119 -2.39 10.81 -14.27
N LEU A 120 -3.48 11.35 -14.83
CA LEU A 120 -4.53 12.02 -14.03
C LEU A 120 -5.27 11.03 -13.14
N GLN A 121 -5.56 9.82 -13.62
CA GLN A 121 -6.14 8.76 -12.78
C GLN A 121 -5.18 8.36 -11.65
N PHE A 122 -3.90 8.20 -11.95
CA PHE A 122 -2.88 7.89 -10.93
C PHE A 122 -2.76 8.99 -9.89
N LYS A 123 -2.82 10.26 -10.30
CA LYS A 123 -2.77 11.39 -9.37
C LYS A 123 -3.89 11.31 -8.32
N GLU A 124 -5.14 11.19 -8.77
CA GLU A 124 -6.29 11.08 -7.87
C GLU A 124 -6.24 9.81 -7.01
N ALA A 125 -5.84 8.68 -7.58
CA ALA A 125 -5.76 7.42 -6.86
C ALA A 125 -4.63 7.41 -5.80
N LEU A 126 -3.47 7.99 -6.11
CA LEU A 126 -2.37 8.14 -5.16
C LEU A 126 -2.70 9.12 -4.03
N GLU A 127 -3.56 10.12 -4.25
CA GLU A 127 -4.08 11.00 -3.17
C GLU A 127 -4.92 10.20 -2.16
N ILE A 128 -5.74 9.24 -2.64
CA ILE A 128 -6.50 8.34 -1.76
C ILE A 128 -5.55 7.40 -0.99
N VAL A 129 -4.57 6.82 -1.67
CA VAL A 129 -3.57 5.93 -1.04
C VAL A 129 -2.79 6.67 0.05
N GLU A 130 -2.37 7.93 -0.22
CA GLU A 130 -1.71 8.77 0.78
C GLU A 130 -2.57 8.99 2.00
N ARG A 131 -3.80 9.46 1.80
CA ARG A 131 -4.75 9.71 2.88
C ARG A 131 -4.91 8.47 3.77
N ASP A 132 -5.07 7.30 3.17
CA ASP A 132 -5.29 6.06 3.90
C ASP A 132 -4.00 5.55 4.60
N LEU A 133 -2.81 5.82 4.05
CA LEU A 133 -1.52 5.58 4.70
C LEU A 133 -1.29 6.53 5.89
N VAL A 134 -1.63 7.82 5.75
CA VAL A 134 -1.57 8.81 6.83
C VAL A 134 -2.51 8.42 7.97
N GLU A 135 -3.73 7.97 7.65
CA GLU A 135 -4.67 7.44 8.64
C GLU A 135 -4.10 6.23 9.39
N LEU A 136 -3.45 5.30 8.66
CA LEU A 136 -2.80 4.13 9.26
C LEU A 136 -1.64 4.51 10.16
N GLU A 137 -0.85 5.50 9.77
CA GLU A 137 0.23 6.05 10.59
C GLU A 137 -0.31 6.66 11.88
N ASP A 138 -1.42 7.43 11.83
CA ASP A 138 -2.07 8.00 13.02
C ASP A 138 -2.57 6.93 13.98
N VAL A 139 -3.20 5.88 13.46
CA VAL A 139 -3.64 4.73 14.25
C VAL A 139 -2.46 4.06 14.95
N LEU A 140 -1.37 3.84 14.22
CA LEU A 140 -0.16 3.23 14.78
C LEU A 140 0.52 4.15 15.82
N LEU A 141 0.56 5.46 15.62
CA LEU A 141 1.03 6.42 16.63
C LEU A 141 0.27 6.28 17.94
N GLY A 142 -1.06 6.19 17.86
CA GLY A 142 -1.92 5.98 19.03
C GLY A 142 -1.66 4.64 19.72
N LEU A 143 -1.55 3.55 18.97
CA LEU A 143 -1.29 2.20 19.49
C LEU A 143 0.11 2.09 20.13
N VAL A 144 1.14 2.70 19.53
CA VAL A 144 2.49 2.76 20.11
C VAL A 144 2.47 3.41 21.48
N GLN A 145 1.81 4.57 21.61
CA GLN A 145 1.72 5.29 22.88
C GLN A 145 0.92 4.52 23.92
N LYS A 146 -0.25 4.00 23.53
CA LYS A 146 -1.15 3.28 24.44
C LYS A 146 -0.52 2.01 25.01
N HIS A 147 0.28 1.31 24.22
CA HIS A 147 0.83 0.00 24.57
C HIS A 147 2.35 0.01 24.78
N ARG A 148 2.95 1.19 25.03
CA ARG A 148 4.39 1.30 25.21
C ARG A 148 4.96 0.44 26.33
N ASP A 149 4.14 0.16 27.37
CA ASP A 149 4.52 -0.59 28.56
C ASP A 149 3.80 -1.97 28.64
N THR A 150 3.00 -2.33 27.63
CA THR A 150 2.30 -3.63 27.60
C THR A 150 3.30 -4.72 27.23
N VAL A 151 3.78 -5.44 28.23
CA VAL A 151 4.81 -6.49 28.09
C VAL A 151 4.22 -7.74 27.46
N MET A 152 4.98 -8.34 26.53
CA MET A 152 4.58 -9.58 25.84
C MET A 152 5.81 -10.41 25.43
N PRO A 153 5.63 -11.72 25.11
CA PRO A 153 6.70 -12.52 24.56
C PRO A 153 7.16 -12.03 23.19
N GLY A 154 8.46 -11.77 23.06
CA GLY A 154 9.13 -11.67 21.76
C GLY A 154 9.40 -13.08 21.23
N ARG A 155 9.01 -13.33 19.96
CA ARG A 155 9.12 -14.65 19.32
C ARG A 155 10.04 -14.62 18.13
N THR A 156 10.95 -15.59 18.05
CA THR A 156 11.71 -15.94 16.83
C THR A 156 11.45 -17.41 16.53
N HIS A 157 11.31 -17.76 15.25
CA HIS A 157 10.98 -19.14 14.83
C HIS A 157 9.71 -19.70 15.51
N GLY A 158 8.79 -18.82 15.92
CA GLY A 158 7.60 -19.21 16.70
C GLY A 158 7.85 -19.53 18.17
N GLN A 159 9.12 -19.51 18.64
CA GLN A 159 9.49 -19.77 20.03
C GLN A 159 9.66 -18.48 20.83
N HIS A 160 9.38 -18.52 22.13
CA HIS A 160 9.67 -17.41 23.03
C HIS A 160 11.19 -17.23 23.16
N MET A 161 11.68 -16.06 22.76
CA MET A 161 13.10 -15.76 22.78
C MET A 161 13.46 -14.73 23.85
N GLY A 162 12.58 -13.80 24.10
CA GLY A 162 12.83 -12.68 25.01
C GLY A 162 11.56 -11.88 25.27
N VAL A 163 11.72 -10.74 25.89
CA VAL A 163 10.61 -9.87 26.29
C VAL A 163 10.62 -8.61 25.47
N ILE A 164 9.46 -8.23 24.96
CA ILE A 164 9.24 -6.96 24.26
C ILE A 164 7.99 -6.29 24.82
N THR A 165 7.69 -5.08 24.35
CA THR A 165 6.37 -4.47 24.54
C THR A 165 5.57 -4.49 23.24
N LEU A 166 4.24 -4.50 23.37
CA LEU A 166 3.35 -4.38 22.21
C LEU A 166 3.56 -3.03 21.50
N GLY A 167 3.80 -1.95 22.24
CA GLY A 167 4.14 -0.65 21.67
C GLY A 167 5.42 -0.69 20.84
N PHE A 168 6.43 -1.46 21.25
CA PHE A 168 7.64 -1.67 20.43
C PHE A 168 7.31 -2.38 19.10
N LYS A 169 6.48 -3.42 19.14
CA LYS A 169 6.01 -4.12 17.94
C LYS A 169 5.31 -3.15 16.97
N PHE A 170 4.41 -2.32 17.46
CA PHE A 170 3.72 -1.31 16.64
C PHE A 170 4.66 -0.18 16.17
N ALA A 171 5.69 0.17 16.94
CA ALA A 171 6.68 1.16 16.50
C ALA A 171 7.48 0.69 15.26
N VAL A 172 7.74 -0.61 15.13
CA VAL A 172 8.34 -1.18 13.91
C VAL A 172 7.41 -0.98 12.72
N TRP A 173 6.11 -1.25 12.87
CA TRP A 173 5.11 -1.06 11.80
C TRP A 173 4.94 0.43 11.45
N LEU A 174 4.90 1.29 12.46
CA LEU A 174 4.84 2.74 12.28
C LEU A 174 5.98 3.25 11.38
N ARG A 175 7.22 2.84 11.66
CA ARG A 175 8.38 3.25 10.85
C ARG A 175 8.38 2.66 9.45
N GLU A 176 7.67 1.57 9.23
CA GLU A 176 7.50 0.97 7.91
C GLU A 176 6.49 1.78 7.07
N ILE A 177 5.38 2.22 7.67
CA ILE A 177 4.41 3.09 7.01
C ILE A 177 5.00 4.46 6.70
N ALA A 178 5.76 5.07 7.62
CA ALA A 178 6.46 6.31 7.37
C ALA A 178 7.41 6.22 6.15
N ARG A 179 8.13 5.10 5.98
CA ARG A 179 8.94 4.87 4.77
C ARG A 179 8.11 4.70 3.50
N HIS A 180 6.87 4.21 3.59
CA HIS A 180 5.97 4.16 2.42
C HIS A 180 5.49 5.55 2.02
N LEU A 181 5.18 6.42 2.98
CA LEU A 181 4.84 7.82 2.70
C LEU A 181 6.00 8.55 2.01
N ALA A 182 7.23 8.39 2.50
CA ALA A 182 8.41 8.96 1.86
C ALA A 182 8.62 8.45 0.42
N ARG A 183 8.43 7.14 0.18
CA ARG A 183 8.48 6.59 -1.19
C ARG A 183 7.39 7.15 -2.08
N LEU A 184 6.20 7.36 -1.54
CA LEU A 184 5.08 7.92 -2.31
C LEU A 184 5.41 9.34 -2.82
N ASP A 185 6.00 10.18 -1.97
CA ASP A 185 6.43 11.52 -2.36
C ASP A 185 7.46 11.48 -3.50
N GLU A 186 8.46 10.59 -3.38
CA GLU A 186 9.48 10.40 -4.42
C GLU A 186 8.90 9.88 -5.75
N ILE A 187 7.96 8.93 -5.68
CA ILE A 187 7.32 8.34 -6.86
C ILE A 187 6.45 9.37 -7.57
N ARG A 188 5.72 10.21 -6.85
CA ARG A 188 4.89 11.26 -7.44
C ARG A 188 5.67 12.17 -8.37
N GLU A 189 6.89 12.53 -8.00
CA GLU A 189 7.75 13.39 -8.84
C GLU A 189 8.06 12.76 -10.19
N ARG A 190 8.19 11.44 -10.27
CA ARG A 190 8.49 10.69 -11.50
C ARG A 190 7.26 10.22 -12.25
N ALA A 191 6.19 9.84 -11.52
CA ALA A 191 5.02 9.19 -12.10
C ALA A 191 3.92 10.15 -12.56
N LEU A 192 3.81 11.36 -11.95
CA LEU A 192 2.78 12.32 -12.30
C LEU A 192 3.22 13.24 -13.44
N VAL A 193 3.54 12.62 -14.56
CA VAL A 193 4.00 13.26 -15.78
C VAL A 193 3.04 12.99 -16.93
N GLY A 194 3.01 13.89 -17.91
CA GLY A 194 2.25 13.74 -19.15
C GLY A 194 3.14 13.89 -20.37
N LYS A 195 2.59 13.60 -21.54
CA LYS A 195 3.27 13.86 -22.83
C LYS A 195 2.30 14.44 -23.85
N ILE A 196 2.80 15.41 -24.64
CA ILE A 196 2.12 16.01 -25.79
C ILE A 196 3.20 16.23 -26.87
N MET A 197 3.68 15.11 -27.46
CA MET A 197 4.84 15.13 -28.35
C MET A 197 4.63 14.32 -29.63
N GLY A 198 3.39 13.89 -29.89
CA GLY A 198 3.00 13.23 -31.15
C GLY A 198 3.46 11.80 -31.29
N ALA A 199 3.38 11.28 -32.51
CA ALA A 199 3.40 9.86 -32.84
C ALA A 199 4.67 9.09 -32.46
N VAL A 200 5.82 9.76 -32.37
CA VAL A 200 7.11 9.13 -32.04
C VAL A 200 7.91 9.98 -31.02
N GLY A 201 7.25 10.92 -30.33
CA GLY A 201 7.86 11.70 -29.26
C GLY A 201 8.71 12.90 -29.69
N THR A 202 8.75 13.21 -30.96
CA THR A 202 9.61 14.31 -31.49
C THR A 202 8.92 15.66 -31.53
N GLY A 203 7.60 15.73 -31.36
CA GLY A 203 6.82 16.95 -31.51
C GLY A 203 6.69 17.46 -32.96
N ALA A 204 7.08 16.68 -33.96
CA ALA A 204 7.11 17.12 -35.35
C ALA A 204 5.75 17.62 -35.87
N GLY A 205 4.65 16.96 -35.47
CA GLY A 205 3.29 17.38 -35.83
C GLY A 205 2.83 18.69 -35.18
N LEU A 206 3.47 19.10 -34.08
CA LEU A 206 3.20 20.35 -33.35
C LEU A 206 4.16 21.51 -33.83
N GLY A 207 5.21 21.19 -34.59
CA GLY A 207 6.19 22.10 -35.09
C GLY A 207 7.09 22.74 -34.02
N GLU A 208 7.70 23.89 -34.34
CA GLU A 208 8.64 24.59 -33.44
C GLU A 208 8.04 24.98 -32.08
N LYS A 209 6.72 25.03 -31.97
CA LYS A 209 6.03 25.39 -30.73
C LYS A 209 5.74 24.20 -29.83
N ALA A 210 6.13 22.97 -30.19
CA ALA A 210 5.82 21.72 -29.51
C ALA A 210 6.07 21.76 -27.98
N LEU A 211 7.28 22.14 -27.56
CA LEU A 211 7.63 22.24 -26.14
C LEU A 211 6.76 23.24 -25.37
N LYS A 212 6.41 24.36 -26.00
CA LYS A 212 5.55 25.38 -25.38
C LYS A 212 4.10 24.89 -25.26
N ILE A 213 3.59 24.22 -26.29
CA ILE A 213 2.27 23.61 -26.31
C ILE A 213 2.19 22.56 -25.22
N GLN A 214 3.14 21.61 -25.15
CA GLN A 214 3.21 20.58 -24.14
C GLN A 214 3.20 21.19 -22.72
N LYS A 215 4.09 22.15 -22.46
CA LYS A 215 4.17 22.79 -21.15
C LYS A 215 2.82 23.40 -20.72
N ILE A 216 2.22 24.24 -21.59
CA ILE A 216 0.96 24.93 -21.28
C ILE A 216 -0.19 23.91 -21.09
N ALA A 217 -0.27 22.86 -21.93
CA ALA A 217 -1.33 21.87 -21.84
C ALA A 217 -1.22 21.05 -20.54
N LEU A 218 -0.03 20.60 -20.19
CA LEU A 218 0.20 19.79 -18.98
C LEU A 218 0.04 20.60 -17.70
N GLU A 219 0.54 21.83 -17.64
CA GLU A 219 0.28 22.75 -16.51
C GLU A 219 -1.23 22.98 -16.31
N LYS A 220 -2.01 23.06 -17.40
CA LYS A 220 -3.46 23.24 -17.35
C LYS A 220 -4.18 22.09 -16.67
N VAL A 221 -3.68 20.85 -16.78
CA VAL A 221 -4.23 19.65 -16.12
C VAL A 221 -3.46 19.27 -14.85
N GLY A 222 -2.47 20.07 -14.44
CA GLY A 222 -1.72 19.89 -13.20
C GLY A 222 -0.74 18.73 -13.22
N LEU A 223 -0.10 18.51 -14.39
CA LEU A 223 0.98 17.56 -14.59
C LEU A 223 2.27 18.27 -15.06
N LYS A 224 3.41 17.58 -14.91
CA LYS A 224 4.70 18.01 -15.50
C LYS A 224 4.93 17.25 -16.82
N PRO A 225 5.71 17.80 -17.77
CA PRO A 225 6.20 17.02 -18.91
C PRO A 225 7.10 15.87 -18.46
N ALA A 226 6.96 14.71 -19.08
CA ALA A 226 7.98 13.67 -18.98
C ALA A 226 9.28 14.14 -19.66
N ASP A 227 10.44 13.77 -19.12
CA ASP A 227 11.74 14.25 -19.57
C ASP A 227 12.04 13.84 -21.01
N MET A 228 11.80 12.58 -21.33
CA MET A 228 11.93 12.00 -22.67
C MET A 228 10.86 10.95 -22.90
N VAL A 229 10.35 10.93 -24.12
CA VAL A 229 9.24 10.05 -24.50
C VAL A 229 9.46 9.47 -25.90
N THR A 230 8.77 8.38 -26.18
CA THR A 230 8.57 7.86 -27.53
C THR A 230 7.12 8.17 -27.96
N GLN A 231 6.41 7.24 -28.56
CA GLN A 231 4.95 7.39 -28.70
C GLN A 231 4.23 7.43 -27.36
N ILE A 232 4.86 6.88 -26.32
CA ILE A 232 4.33 6.71 -24.97
C ILE A 232 5.28 7.28 -23.91
N ILE A 233 4.76 7.49 -22.71
CA ILE A 233 5.56 7.61 -21.47
C ILE A 233 6.23 6.26 -21.23
N GLN A 234 7.50 6.24 -20.82
CA GLN A 234 8.22 4.98 -20.61
C GLN A 234 7.61 4.15 -19.50
N ARG A 235 7.52 2.84 -19.71
CA ARG A 235 6.74 1.93 -18.85
C ARG A 235 7.42 1.55 -17.54
N ASP A 236 8.72 1.83 -17.39
CA ASP A 236 9.40 1.76 -16.09
C ASP A 236 8.73 2.66 -15.03
N ILE A 237 8.24 3.83 -15.43
CA ILE A 237 7.48 4.77 -14.60
C ILE A 237 6.20 4.12 -14.06
N HIS A 238 5.42 3.49 -14.93
CA HIS A 238 4.20 2.80 -14.51
C HIS A 238 4.50 1.54 -13.67
N ALA A 239 5.57 0.80 -14.03
CA ALA A 239 6.02 -0.35 -13.27
C ALA A 239 6.50 0.03 -11.87
N GLU A 240 7.12 1.21 -11.69
CA GLU A 240 7.49 1.75 -10.37
C GLU A 240 6.26 1.96 -9.49
N VAL A 241 5.19 2.55 -10.02
CA VAL A 241 3.92 2.75 -9.27
C VAL A 241 3.34 1.40 -8.81
N ILE A 242 3.21 0.44 -9.72
CA ILE A 242 2.66 -0.88 -9.38
C ILE A 242 3.55 -1.61 -8.37
N SER A 243 4.87 -1.50 -8.50
CA SER A 243 5.83 -2.08 -7.56
C SER A 243 5.73 -1.45 -6.17
N PHE A 244 5.53 -0.15 -6.09
CA PHE A 244 5.27 0.55 -4.84
C PHE A 244 3.99 0.04 -4.16
N LEU A 245 2.87 -0.05 -4.88
CA LEU A 245 1.62 -0.57 -4.34
C LEU A 245 1.76 -2.00 -3.84
N ALA A 246 2.51 -2.84 -4.55
CA ALA A 246 2.79 -4.21 -4.13
C ALA A 246 3.70 -4.29 -2.88
N LEU A 247 4.63 -3.34 -2.72
CA LEU A 247 5.45 -3.24 -1.52
C LEU A 247 4.62 -2.81 -0.31
N VAL A 248 3.71 -1.85 -0.46
CA VAL A 248 2.72 -1.47 0.57
C VAL A 248 1.86 -2.68 0.94
N ALA A 249 1.32 -3.39 -0.05
CA ALA A 249 0.51 -4.60 0.17
C ALA A 249 1.27 -5.69 0.94
N SER A 250 2.58 -5.82 0.71
CA SER A 250 3.43 -6.80 1.42
C SER A 250 3.61 -6.43 2.90
N SER A 251 3.69 -5.14 3.22
CA SER A 251 3.71 -4.68 4.62
C SER A 251 2.37 -4.91 5.31
N LEU A 252 1.26 -4.62 4.63
CA LEU A 252 -0.08 -4.88 5.17
C LEU A 252 -0.33 -6.38 5.39
N ASP A 253 0.17 -7.24 4.50
CA ASP A 253 0.11 -8.70 4.66
C ASP A 253 0.91 -9.16 5.89
N LYS A 254 2.10 -8.61 6.11
CA LYS A 254 2.90 -8.88 7.33
C LYS A 254 2.13 -8.49 8.60
N PHE A 255 1.48 -7.33 8.63
CA PHE A 255 0.69 -6.91 9.78
C PHE A 255 -0.52 -7.81 10.00
N ALA A 256 -1.23 -8.14 8.92
CA ALA A 256 -2.37 -9.06 8.95
C ALA A 256 -1.96 -10.47 9.41
N LEU A 257 -0.82 -10.96 8.95
CA LEU A 257 -0.27 -12.25 9.36
C LEU A 257 0.02 -12.28 10.87
N GLU A 258 0.60 -11.21 11.41
CA GLU A 258 0.89 -11.12 12.84
C GLU A 258 -0.40 -11.06 13.67
N VAL A 259 -1.41 -10.26 13.26
CA VAL A 259 -2.72 -10.23 13.94
C VAL A 259 -3.34 -11.63 13.95
N ARG A 260 -3.34 -12.33 12.81
CA ARG A 260 -3.86 -13.71 12.69
C ARG A 260 -3.11 -14.68 13.60
N ASN A 261 -1.78 -14.58 13.67
CA ASN A 261 -0.98 -15.43 14.57
C ASN A 261 -1.29 -15.18 16.04
N LEU A 262 -1.40 -13.91 16.46
CA LEU A 262 -1.65 -13.54 17.84
C LEU A 262 -3.11 -13.78 18.27
N GLN A 263 -4.04 -13.95 17.30
CA GLN A 263 -5.44 -14.32 17.56
C GLN A 263 -5.66 -15.82 17.72
N ARG A 264 -4.69 -16.68 17.43
CA ARG A 264 -4.85 -18.14 17.55
C ARG A 264 -5.29 -18.52 18.97
N THR A 265 -6.11 -19.57 19.07
CA THR A 265 -6.73 -20.03 20.32
C THR A 265 -5.70 -20.26 21.44
N GLU A 266 -4.49 -20.74 21.11
CA GLU A 266 -3.43 -21.02 22.07
C GLU A 266 -2.71 -19.75 22.53
N ILE A 267 -2.75 -18.66 21.75
CA ILE A 267 -2.03 -17.40 22.01
C ILE A 267 -2.97 -16.35 22.60
N GLN A 268 -3.99 -15.96 21.87
CA GLN A 268 -5.04 -15.00 22.29
C GLN A 268 -4.50 -13.67 22.85
N GLU A 269 -3.44 -13.12 22.25
CA GLU A 269 -2.85 -11.85 22.69
C GLU A 269 -3.51 -10.65 22.03
N LEU A 270 -3.96 -10.81 20.78
CA LEU A 270 -4.72 -9.83 20.00
C LEU A 270 -5.95 -10.50 19.38
N MET A 271 -6.94 -9.69 18.99
CA MET A 271 -8.08 -10.15 18.18
C MET A 271 -8.57 -8.98 17.32
N GLU A 272 -8.87 -9.26 16.04
CA GLU A 272 -9.51 -8.25 15.19
C GLU A 272 -10.94 -7.95 15.70
N PRO A 273 -11.44 -6.73 15.47
CA PRO A 273 -12.73 -6.30 16.01
C PRO A 273 -13.87 -7.17 15.49
N PHE A 274 -14.71 -7.62 16.40
CA PHE A 274 -15.90 -8.40 16.09
C PHE A 274 -17.16 -7.63 16.50
N ARG A 275 -18.03 -7.32 15.55
CA ARG A 275 -19.31 -6.65 15.81
C ARG A 275 -20.30 -7.67 16.36
N SER A 276 -20.41 -7.74 17.70
CA SER A 276 -21.05 -8.81 18.45
C SER A 276 -22.51 -9.08 18.11
N GLU A 277 -23.31 -8.09 17.73
CA GLU A 277 -24.78 -8.26 17.63
C GLU A 277 -25.30 -8.80 16.29
N LYS A 278 -24.56 -8.60 15.19
CA LYS A 278 -25.03 -8.98 13.85
C LYS A 278 -23.98 -9.74 13.01
N GLN A 279 -22.75 -9.83 13.48
CA GLN A 279 -21.68 -10.47 12.72
C GLN A 279 -21.68 -11.98 12.99
N VAL A 280 -21.79 -12.77 11.92
CA VAL A 280 -21.66 -14.23 11.97
C VAL A 280 -20.21 -14.59 11.70
N GLY A 281 -19.53 -15.18 12.67
CA GLY A 281 -18.12 -15.59 12.55
C GLY A 281 -17.92 -16.96 11.93
N SER A 282 -18.93 -17.84 12.00
CA SER A 282 -18.89 -19.20 11.49
C SER A 282 -20.29 -19.73 11.28
N SER A 283 -20.50 -20.51 10.21
CA SER A 283 -21.77 -21.17 9.94
C SER A 283 -22.03 -22.39 10.85
N ALA A 284 -20.96 -22.96 11.41
CA ALA A 284 -21.05 -24.19 12.21
C ALA A 284 -20.86 -23.94 13.72
N MET A 285 -20.03 -22.96 14.13
CA MET A 285 -19.71 -22.66 15.52
C MET A 285 -19.98 -21.19 15.83
N PRO A 286 -21.13 -20.84 16.45
CA PRO A 286 -21.56 -19.45 16.64
C PRO A 286 -20.56 -18.57 17.41
N ALA A 287 -19.82 -19.14 18.37
CA ALA A 287 -18.84 -18.42 19.18
C ALA A 287 -17.48 -18.19 18.48
N LYS A 288 -17.27 -18.77 17.29
CA LYS A 288 -15.98 -18.69 16.59
C LYS A 288 -15.79 -17.31 15.97
N ARG A 289 -14.73 -16.62 16.35
CA ARG A 289 -14.35 -15.31 15.84
C ARG A 289 -13.14 -15.45 14.89
N ASN A 290 -13.41 -15.52 13.60
CA ASN A 290 -12.35 -15.65 12.60
C ASN A 290 -11.74 -14.27 12.26
N PRO A 291 -10.42 -14.15 12.00
CA PRO A 291 -9.77 -12.92 11.57
C PRO A 291 -10.02 -12.67 10.06
N VAL A 292 -11.29 -12.48 9.67
CA VAL A 292 -11.74 -12.47 8.27
C VAL A 292 -11.17 -11.32 7.47
N VAL A 293 -11.01 -10.15 8.10
CA VAL A 293 -10.44 -8.97 7.42
C VAL A 293 -8.95 -9.17 7.20
N SER A 294 -8.23 -9.64 8.21
CA SER A 294 -6.79 -9.94 8.10
C SER A 294 -6.52 -11.07 7.10
N GLU A 295 -7.37 -12.09 7.03
CA GLU A 295 -7.28 -13.16 6.01
C GLU A 295 -7.51 -12.61 4.59
N ARG A 296 -8.46 -11.70 4.41
CA ARG A 296 -8.74 -11.02 3.15
C ARG A 296 -7.54 -10.17 2.71
N ILE A 297 -6.93 -9.40 3.61
CA ILE A 297 -5.73 -8.62 3.32
C ILE A 297 -4.60 -9.55 2.83
N SER A 298 -4.35 -10.65 3.53
CA SER A 298 -3.33 -11.63 3.11
C SER A 298 -3.64 -12.28 1.75
N SER A 299 -4.92 -12.48 1.45
CA SER A 299 -5.35 -13.02 0.15
C SER A 299 -5.15 -12.02 -0.98
N LEU A 300 -5.59 -10.76 -0.79
CA LEU A 300 -5.46 -9.69 -1.79
C LEU A 300 -4.00 -9.30 -2.04
N ALA A 301 -3.13 -9.40 -1.04
CA ALA A 301 -1.70 -9.16 -1.19
C ALA A 301 -1.03 -10.12 -2.20
N LYS A 302 -1.49 -11.36 -2.29
CA LYS A 302 -0.99 -12.32 -3.29
C LYS A 302 -1.31 -11.84 -4.71
N LEU A 303 -2.54 -11.36 -4.91
CA LEU A 303 -2.98 -10.82 -6.19
C LEU A 303 -2.23 -9.53 -6.52
N MET A 304 -2.09 -8.61 -5.55
CA MET A 304 -1.36 -7.36 -5.76
C MET A 304 0.10 -7.60 -6.18
N ARG A 305 0.80 -8.53 -5.53
CA ARG A 305 2.17 -8.89 -5.91
C ARG A 305 2.28 -9.50 -7.31
N SER A 306 1.24 -10.19 -7.79
CA SER A 306 1.24 -10.75 -9.15
C SER A 306 1.14 -9.69 -10.24
N MET A 307 0.62 -8.48 -9.94
CA MET A 307 0.49 -7.38 -10.90
C MET A 307 1.83 -6.76 -11.30
N ILE A 308 2.89 -7.01 -10.53
CA ILE A 308 4.25 -6.52 -10.85
C ILE A 308 4.75 -7.16 -12.14
N VAL A 309 4.49 -8.45 -12.34
CA VAL A 309 5.01 -9.18 -13.50
C VAL A 309 4.55 -8.55 -14.82
N PRO A 310 3.26 -8.42 -15.12
CA PRO A 310 2.83 -7.77 -16.35
C PRO A 310 3.25 -6.30 -16.43
N ALA A 311 3.39 -5.59 -15.31
CA ALA A 311 3.89 -4.21 -15.33
C ALA A 311 5.35 -4.13 -15.78
N LEU A 312 6.21 -5.06 -15.36
CA LEU A 312 7.60 -5.16 -15.80
C LEU A 312 7.72 -5.65 -17.24
N GLU A 313 6.86 -6.59 -17.67
CA GLU A 313 6.81 -7.09 -19.04
C GLU A 313 6.34 -6.02 -20.06
N ASN A 314 5.74 -4.92 -19.60
CA ASN A 314 5.40 -3.78 -20.44
C ASN A 314 6.58 -2.83 -20.71
N VAL A 315 7.72 -2.98 -20.02
CA VAL A 315 8.90 -2.12 -20.24
C VAL A 315 9.56 -2.39 -21.60
N PRO A 316 9.84 -3.65 -21.99
CA PRO A 316 10.43 -3.94 -23.29
C PRO A 316 9.35 -3.94 -24.39
N LEU A 317 9.26 -2.84 -25.13
CA LEU A 317 8.40 -2.69 -26.30
C LEU A 317 9.26 -2.55 -27.59
N TRP A 318 8.66 -2.85 -28.74
CA TRP A 318 9.35 -2.68 -30.02
C TRP A 318 9.46 -1.20 -30.39
N HIS A 319 10.68 -0.77 -30.68
CA HIS A 319 10.99 0.58 -31.22
C HIS A 319 10.37 1.67 -30.33
N GLU A 320 9.63 2.60 -30.93
CA GLU A 320 8.95 3.69 -30.22
C GLU A 320 7.66 3.24 -29.52
N ARG A 321 7.11 2.10 -29.86
CA ARG A 321 6.03 1.37 -29.21
C ARG A 321 5.42 0.28 -30.10
N ASP A 322 4.95 -0.80 -29.50
CA ASP A 322 3.92 -1.71 -30.01
C ASP A 322 2.70 -1.76 -29.06
N LEU A 323 1.70 -2.59 -29.36
CA LEU A 323 0.46 -2.64 -28.54
C LEU A 323 0.44 -3.69 -27.42
N THR A 324 1.55 -4.39 -27.18
CA THR A 324 1.59 -5.50 -26.22
C THR A 324 1.35 -5.07 -24.78
N ASN A 325 1.58 -3.81 -24.43
CA ASN A 325 1.27 -3.24 -23.12
C ASN A 325 -0.25 -2.94 -22.94
N SER A 326 -0.95 -2.57 -23.99
CA SER A 326 -2.24 -1.86 -23.89
C SER A 326 -3.34 -2.68 -23.21
N ALA A 327 -3.52 -3.94 -23.62
CA ALA A 327 -4.61 -4.76 -23.10
C ALA A 327 -4.44 -5.07 -21.60
N ASN A 328 -3.24 -5.45 -21.17
CA ASN A 328 -3.01 -5.81 -19.78
C ASN A 328 -3.04 -4.59 -18.82
N GLU A 329 -2.65 -3.39 -19.28
CA GLU A 329 -2.70 -2.16 -18.49
C GLU A 329 -4.14 -1.82 -18.08
N ARG A 330 -5.13 -2.13 -18.91
CA ARG A 330 -6.57 -1.95 -18.61
C ARG A 330 -7.04 -2.82 -17.43
N PHE A 331 -6.30 -3.89 -17.10
CA PHE A 331 -6.53 -4.72 -15.92
C PHE A 331 -5.66 -4.29 -14.75
N ILE A 332 -4.34 -4.22 -14.95
CA ILE A 332 -3.40 -4.07 -13.83
C ILE A 332 -3.52 -2.71 -13.14
N PHE A 333 -3.79 -1.62 -13.86
CA PHE A 333 -3.90 -0.30 -13.23
C PHE A 333 -5.12 -0.18 -12.32
N PRO A 334 -6.36 -0.34 -12.80
CA PRO A 334 -7.52 -0.21 -11.91
C PRO A 334 -7.54 -1.27 -10.82
N MET A 335 -7.18 -2.53 -11.13
CA MET A 335 -7.17 -3.58 -10.13
C MET A 335 -6.16 -3.32 -9.01
N SER A 336 -4.95 -2.82 -9.33
CA SER A 336 -3.93 -2.53 -8.33
C SER A 336 -4.39 -1.46 -7.33
N PHE A 337 -4.97 -0.37 -7.83
CA PHE A 337 -5.45 0.71 -6.96
C PHE A 337 -6.68 0.31 -6.16
N ILE A 338 -7.63 -0.40 -6.74
CA ILE A 338 -8.83 -0.87 -6.04
C ILE A 338 -8.48 -1.89 -4.96
N ILE A 339 -7.53 -2.80 -5.24
CA ILE A 339 -7.07 -3.80 -4.27
C ILE A 339 -6.33 -3.15 -3.10
N ILE A 340 -5.42 -2.22 -3.37
CA ILE A 340 -4.66 -1.56 -2.28
C ILE A 340 -5.57 -0.69 -1.41
N ASP A 341 -6.58 -0.02 -1.98
CA ASP A 341 -7.60 0.73 -1.25
C ASP A 341 -8.38 -0.16 -0.28
N GLU A 342 -8.86 -1.34 -0.73
CA GLU A 342 -9.52 -2.32 0.14
C GLU A 342 -8.60 -2.78 1.28
N MET A 343 -7.32 -3.02 0.97
CA MET A 343 -6.36 -3.51 1.95
C MET A 343 -6.03 -2.44 3.01
N LEU A 344 -5.81 -1.18 2.61
CA LEU A 344 -5.53 -0.07 3.52
C LEU A 344 -6.71 0.21 4.44
N LYS A 345 -7.92 0.34 3.88
CA LYS A 345 -9.15 0.52 4.66
C LYS A 345 -9.44 -0.66 5.58
N GLY A 346 -9.15 -1.87 5.12
CA GLY A 346 -9.25 -3.09 5.92
C GLY A 346 -8.30 -3.04 7.12
N MET A 347 -7.02 -2.70 6.92
CA MET A 347 -6.02 -2.63 7.99
C MET A 347 -6.32 -1.51 8.97
N ASN A 348 -6.71 -0.32 8.49
CA ASN A 348 -7.17 0.77 9.34
C ASN A 348 -8.30 0.32 10.27
N ARG A 349 -9.30 -0.39 9.73
CA ARG A 349 -10.42 -0.93 10.52
C ARG A 349 -9.97 -1.94 11.57
N VAL A 350 -9.07 -2.86 11.19
CA VAL A 350 -8.52 -3.87 12.10
C VAL A 350 -7.80 -3.22 13.26
N LEU A 351 -6.86 -2.30 12.98
CA LEU A 351 -6.03 -1.70 14.02
C LEU A 351 -6.78 -0.68 14.89
N LYS A 352 -7.73 0.07 14.35
CA LYS A 352 -8.60 0.97 15.14
C LYS A 352 -9.46 0.25 16.16
N GLY A 353 -9.93 -0.93 15.80
CA GLY A 353 -10.81 -1.72 16.65
C GLY A 353 -10.14 -2.91 17.33
N LEU A 354 -8.82 -2.97 17.33
CA LEU A 354 -8.06 -4.13 17.80
C LEU A 354 -8.31 -4.39 19.30
N ASP A 355 -8.80 -5.59 19.62
CA ASP A 355 -8.87 -6.07 20.99
C ASP A 355 -7.48 -6.55 21.43
N VAL A 356 -7.02 -6.06 22.57
CA VAL A 356 -5.72 -6.38 23.17
C VAL A 356 -5.95 -7.04 24.52
N PHE A 357 -5.26 -8.16 24.76
CA PHE A 357 -5.41 -8.95 25.99
C PHE A 357 -4.10 -9.03 26.79
N PRO A 358 -3.76 -8.00 27.60
CA PRO A 358 -2.51 -7.96 28.37
C PRO A 358 -2.35 -9.14 29.33
N GLU A 359 -3.44 -9.62 29.91
CA GLU A 359 -3.41 -10.78 30.84
C GLU A 359 -3.01 -12.08 30.11
N ASN A 360 -3.44 -12.24 28.85
CA ASN A 360 -2.99 -13.37 28.04
C ASN A 360 -1.51 -13.24 27.65
N MET A 361 -1.03 -12.02 27.35
CA MET A 361 0.39 -11.75 27.11
C MET A 361 1.23 -12.15 28.33
N LYS A 362 0.80 -11.76 29.53
CA LYS A 362 1.45 -12.13 30.78
C LYS A 362 1.44 -13.64 31.01
N ARG A 363 0.27 -14.28 30.87
CA ARG A 363 0.16 -15.75 30.93
C ARG A 363 1.14 -16.43 29.97
N ASN A 364 1.26 -15.93 28.74
CA ASN A 364 2.14 -16.51 27.73
C ASN A 364 3.63 -16.33 28.08
N LEU A 365 4.04 -15.22 28.73
CA LEU A 365 5.40 -15.08 29.28
C LEU A 365 5.73 -16.18 30.28
N GLU A 366 4.73 -16.59 31.08
CA GLU A 366 4.89 -17.59 32.13
C GLU A 366 4.90 -19.03 31.60
N LEU A 367 4.46 -19.29 30.34
CA LEU A 367 4.40 -20.64 29.75
C LEU A 367 5.73 -21.38 29.79
N THR A 368 6.85 -20.64 29.69
CA THR A 368 8.20 -21.21 29.72
C THR A 368 8.75 -21.39 31.13
N LYS A 369 7.95 -21.07 32.17
CA LYS A 369 8.34 -21.18 33.59
C LYS A 369 9.70 -20.53 33.89
N GLY A 370 9.94 -19.35 33.35
CA GLY A 370 11.15 -18.56 33.52
C GLY A 370 12.26 -18.81 32.50
N LEU A 371 12.18 -19.85 31.67
CA LEU A 371 13.22 -20.16 30.66
C LEU A 371 13.43 -19.05 29.62
N ILE A 372 12.42 -18.22 29.36
CA ILE A 372 12.52 -17.03 28.49
C ILE A 372 13.61 -16.05 28.97
N MET A 373 13.98 -16.09 30.27
CA MET A 373 14.97 -15.23 30.90
C MET A 373 16.38 -15.87 30.97
N SER A 374 16.59 -17.02 30.36
CA SER A 374 17.85 -17.75 30.44
C SER A 374 19.06 -16.95 29.94
N GLU A 375 18.90 -16.11 28.93
CA GLU A 375 19.97 -15.19 28.44
C GLU A 375 20.43 -14.22 29.54
N ARG A 376 19.50 -13.65 30.30
CA ARG A 376 19.83 -12.74 31.40
C ARG A 376 20.63 -13.42 32.50
N VAL A 377 20.30 -14.69 32.80
CA VAL A 377 21.06 -15.49 33.76
C VAL A 377 22.50 -15.75 33.26
N VAL A 378 22.64 -16.10 31.96
CA VAL A 378 23.98 -16.23 31.34
C VAL A 378 24.79 -14.94 31.51
N ASN A 379 24.20 -13.80 31.15
CA ASN A 379 24.88 -12.50 31.28
C ASN A 379 25.25 -12.18 32.72
N LYS A 380 24.37 -12.47 33.70
CA LYS A 380 24.64 -12.25 35.11
C LYS A 380 25.81 -13.12 35.65
N LEU A 381 25.91 -14.38 35.20
CA LEU A 381 27.03 -15.25 35.50
C LEU A 381 28.34 -14.72 34.92
N VAL A 382 28.31 -14.17 33.72
CA VAL A 382 29.48 -13.50 33.10
C VAL A 382 29.90 -12.28 33.91
N GLU A 383 28.96 -11.44 34.37
CA GLU A 383 29.27 -10.33 35.31
C GLU A 383 29.92 -10.79 36.62
N LYS A 384 29.63 -12.01 37.06
CA LYS A 384 30.27 -12.64 38.21
C LYS A 384 31.57 -13.36 37.91
N GLY A 385 32.15 -13.17 36.72
CA GLY A 385 33.44 -13.69 36.33
C GLY A 385 33.46 -15.10 35.75
N VAL A 386 32.30 -15.68 35.44
CA VAL A 386 32.24 -16.96 34.72
C VAL A 386 32.50 -16.71 33.24
N GLY A 387 33.30 -17.56 32.59
CA GLY A 387 33.53 -17.47 31.17
C GLY A 387 32.17 -17.61 30.37
N ARG A 388 31.99 -16.79 29.32
CA ARG A 388 30.71 -16.77 28.59
C ARG A 388 30.23 -18.15 28.10
N GLN A 389 31.16 -18.99 27.59
CA GLN A 389 30.84 -20.33 27.11
C GLN A 389 30.47 -21.27 28.27
N ASP A 390 31.18 -21.17 29.39
CA ASP A 390 30.90 -21.95 30.58
C ASP A 390 29.54 -21.54 31.20
N ALA A 391 29.30 -20.22 31.31
CA ALA A 391 28.00 -19.69 31.77
C ALA A 391 26.84 -20.20 30.87
N HIS A 392 27.04 -20.17 29.56
CA HIS A 392 26.03 -20.67 28.59
C HIS A 392 25.78 -22.17 28.79
N GLU A 393 26.84 -22.97 28.93
CA GLU A 393 26.71 -24.42 29.12
C GLU A 393 26.08 -24.77 30.47
N LEU A 394 26.43 -24.06 31.55
CA LEU A 394 25.77 -24.21 32.87
C LEU A 394 24.25 -23.95 32.77
N VAL A 395 23.89 -22.80 32.21
CA VAL A 395 22.46 -22.44 32.05
C VAL A 395 21.75 -23.40 31.11
N ARG A 396 22.40 -23.87 30.04
CA ARG A 396 21.83 -24.87 29.12
C ARG A 396 21.53 -26.18 29.84
N LYS A 397 22.49 -26.71 30.62
CA LYS A 397 22.29 -27.93 31.41
C LYS A 397 21.15 -27.79 32.39
N CYS A 398 21.10 -26.66 33.12
CA CYS A 398 20.02 -26.36 34.06
C CYS A 398 18.67 -26.26 33.34
N SER A 399 18.59 -25.57 32.19
CA SER A 399 17.38 -25.44 31.37
C SER A 399 16.85 -26.79 30.88
N MET A 400 17.75 -27.66 30.38
CA MET A 400 17.38 -29.00 29.92
C MET A 400 16.85 -29.88 31.08
N LYS A 401 17.47 -29.78 32.25
CA LYS A 401 17.01 -30.47 33.46
C LYS A 401 15.62 -29.98 33.90
N ALA A 402 15.41 -28.65 33.85
CA ALA A 402 14.11 -28.06 34.19
C ALA A 402 13.00 -28.55 33.21
N LEU A 403 13.27 -28.56 31.91
CA LEU A 403 12.35 -29.06 30.90
C LEU A 403 12.00 -30.55 31.11
N GLN A 404 13.01 -31.42 31.31
CA GLN A 404 12.84 -32.84 31.47
C GLN A 404 12.00 -33.16 32.75
N LYS A 405 12.27 -32.46 33.85
CA LYS A 405 11.57 -32.65 35.13
C LYS A 405 10.28 -31.83 35.24
N LYS A 406 9.91 -31.05 34.22
CA LYS A 406 8.74 -30.14 34.21
C LYS A 406 8.72 -29.17 35.42
N MET A 407 9.90 -28.78 35.92
CA MET A 407 10.06 -27.88 37.05
C MET A 407 10.27 -26.46 36.61
N ASP A 408 10.07 -25.51 37.51
CA ASP A 408 10.37 -24.09 37.23
C ASP A 408 11.87 -23.85 37.07
N PHE A 409 12.26 -22.96 36.20
CA PHE A 409 13.64 -22.63 35.93
C PHE A 409 14.36 -22.10 37.18
N LYS A 410 13.67 -21.27 38.00
CA LYS A 410 14.18 -20.78 39.29
C LYS A 410 14.62 -21.94 40.19
N THR A 411 13.78 -22.95 40.35
CA THR A 411 14.09 -24.14 41.16
C THR A 411 15.32 -24.87 40.61
N GLY A 412 15.43 -24.94 39.29
CA GLY A 412 16.60 -25.51 38.63
C GLY A 412 17.90 -24.76 38.91
N LEU A 413 17.83 -23.42 38.84
CA LEU A 413 19.00 -22.54 39.12
C LEU A 413 19.47 -22.61 40.57
N ILE A 414 18.52 -22.57 41.52
CA ILE A 414 18.84 -22.64 42.96
C ILE A 414 19.40 -24.02 43.32
N GLY A 415 18.93 -25.07 42.66
CA GLY A 415 19.39 -26.46 42.96
C GLY A 415 20.65 -26.87 42.22
N ASP A 416 21.31 -25.96 41.47
CA ASP A 416 22.60 -26.20 40.83
C ASP A 416 23.73 -25.58 41.70
N GLU A 417 24.63 -26.41 42.22
CA GLU A 417 25.66 -25.97 43.18
C GLU A 417 26.61 -24.91 42.58
N GLU A 418 26.91 -25.05 41.28
CA GLU A 418 27.83 -24.13 40.61
C GLU A 418 27.18 -22.76 40.40
N ILE A 419 25.91 -22.71 39.95
CA ILE A 419 25.15 -21.49 39.82
C ILE A 419 24.89 -20.86 41.19
N ALA A 420 24.46 -21.62 42.18
CA ALA A 420 24.18 -21.15 43.53
C ALA A 420 25.44 -20.62 44.24
N SER A 421 26.64 -21.09 43.87
CA SER A 421 27.90 -20.51 44.35
C SER A 421 28.22 -19.10 43.83
N LYS A 422 27.60 -18.72 42.70
CA LYS A 422 27.84 -17.45 41.97
C LYS A 422 26.72 -16.45 42.15
N LEU A 423 25.46 -16.92 42.21
CA LEU A 423 24.26 -16.09 42.28
C LEU A 423 23.46 -16.42 43.56
N SER A 424 23.15 -15.39 44.30
CA SER A 424 22.19 -15.47 45.41
C SER A 424 20.75 -15.68 44.90
N VAL A 425 19.86 -16.15 45.77
CA VAL A 425 18.44 -16.30 45.46
C VAL A 425 17.82 -14.96 44.98
N ASN A 426 18.18 -13.85 45.61
CA ASN A 426 17.71 -12.52 45.23
C ASN A 426 18.17 -12.13 43.80
N GLU A 427 19.44 -12.39 43.45
CA GLU A 427 19.96 -12.12 42.11
C GLU A 427 19.31 -13.01 41.05
N ILE A 428 18.96 -14.25 41.41
CA ILE A 428 18.16 -15.14 40.53
C ILE A 428 16.76 -14.55 40.33
N ASP A 429 16.13 -14.05 41.41
CA ASP A 429 14.80 -13.43 41.31
C ASP A 429 14.83 -12.16 40.44
N GLU A 430 15.82 -11.31 40.60
CA GLU A 430 16.06 -10.16 39.73
C GLU A 430 16.24 -10.57 38.26
N CYS A 431 17.03 -11.65 38.01
CA CYS A 431 17.21 -12.15 36.64
C CYS A 431 15.91 -12.66 36.03
N LEU A 432 14.99 -13.19 36.79
CA LEU A 432 13.74 -13.75 36.30
C LEU A 432 12.59 -12.73 36.22
N ASP A 433 12.77 -11.52 36.72
CA ASP A 433 11.81 -10.43 36.56
C ASP A 433 11.87 -9.86 35.15
N TYR A 434 10.96 -10.31 34.30
CA TYR A 434 10.87 -9.87 32.89
C TYR A 434 10.52 -8.38 32.74
N SER A 435 9.88 -7.75 33.72
CA SER A 435 9.50 -6.33 33.66
C SER A 435 10.72 -5.38 33.64
N THR A 436 11.86 -5.85 34.14
CA THR A 436 13.13 -5.10 34.22
C THR A 436 14.10 -5.45 33.08
N TYR A 437 13.72 -6.35 32.13
CA TYR A 437 14.62 -6.78 31.04
C TYR A 437 14.10 -6.36 29.66
N LEU A 438 13.81 -5.07 29.53
CA LEU A 438 13.30 -4.47 28.31
C LEU A 438 14.38 -3.67 27.54
N GLY A 439 15.62 -3.68 28.03
CA GLY A 439 16.74 -2.96 27.42
C GLY A 439 16.44 -1.48 27.21
N VAL A 440 16.67 -0.99 25.99
CA VAL A 440 16.45 0.42 25.61
C VAL A 440 15.11 0.65 24.86
N THR A 441 14.17 -0.25 25.01
CA THR A 441 12.87 -0.24 24.29
C THR A 441 12.18 1.13 24.35
N GLN A 442 12.13 1.78 25.51
CA GLN A 442 11.47 3.09 25.65
C GLN A 442 12.15 4.17 24.81
N ARG A 443 13.50 4.21 24.79
CA ARG A 443 14.26 5.15 23.96
C ARG A 443 14.07 4.90 22.46
N LEU A 444 13.98 3.64 22.05
CA LEU A 444 13.70 3.28 20.66
C LEU A 444 12.30 3.70 20.23
N ILE A 445 11.28 3.53 21.09
CA ILE A 445 9.93 4.01 20.86
C ILE A 445 9.91 5.54 20.74
N ASP A 446 10.54 6.26 21.67
CA ASP A 446 10.60 7.72 21.64
C ASP A 446 11.25 8.24 20.36
N ASN A 447 12.36 7.61 19.93
CA ASN A 447 13.00 7.94 18.65
C ASN A 447 12.09 7.69 17.47
N ALA A 448 11.37 6.56 17.42
CA ALA A 448 10.44 6.26 16.34
C ALA A 448 9.30 7.29 16.25
N LEU A 449 8.72 7.66 17.38
CA LEU A 449 7.66 8.68 17.47
C LEU A 449 8.17 10.06 17.04
N LYS A 450 9.37 10.43 17.47
CA LYS A 450 10.01 11.70 17.11
C LYS A 450 10.26 11.78 15.61
N LEU A 451 10.94 10.79 15.03
CA LEU A 451 11.24 10.74 13.59
C LEU A 451 9.98 10.82 12.74
N THR A 452 8.93 10.06 13.07
CA THR A 452 7.67 10.09 12.33
C THR A 452 7.03 11.48 12.35
N ARG A 453 7.04 12.16 13.50
CA ARG A 453 6.50 13.53 13.61
C ARG A 453 7.32 14.57 12.86
N GLU A 454 8.64 14.39 12.78
CA GLU A 454 9.53 15.28 12.03
C GLU A 454 9.36 15.12 10.52
N GLU A 455 9.22 13.88 10.04
CA GLU A 455 8.98 13.57 8.63
C GLU A 455 7.63 14.13 8.13
N ARG A 456 6.57 14.08 8.95
CA ARG A 456 5.27 14.70 8.63
C ARG A 456 5.28 16.23 8.45
N LYS A 457 6.28 16.91 8.96
CA LYS A 457 6.39 18.38 8.86
C LYS A 457 7.08 18.84 7.57
N ARG A 458 7.64 17.91 6.85
CA ARG A 458 8.32 18.16 5.55
C ARG A 458 7.35 18.01 4.40
#